data_d001de61c1f23943f75da84426261780
#
_entry.id   d001de61c1f23943f75da84426261780
#
_cell.length_a   1.000
_cell.length_b   1.000
_cell.length_c   1.000
_cell.angle_alpha   90.00
_cell.angle_beta   90.00
_cell.angle_gamma   90.00
#
_symmetry.space_group_name_H-M   'P 1'
#
loop_
_entity.id
_entity.type
_entity.pdbx_description
1 polymer ?
#
loop_
_entity_poly.entity_id
_entity_poly.type
_entity_poly.pdbx_seq_one_letter_code
_entity_poly.pdbx_strand_id
1 'polypeptide(L)'
;GAYASFGNRRAAITYPPQMPKSLRDWFKPFQKTSHIYRLYLHYCYLLGVLPKKTTYRPTSPYLKEDLKKLEELSEQVRYMSKYGIETFDDLYADRDRLQGEMDKLIAYRTKLQNKIRRASPAEKETLREEKAKVTEQITTLRKQLKLNMGIEERSIKIQEKTDMLYANEYRAKEEIQRKKSQRKERDAR
;
A
#
# COMPACT_ATOMS: atom_id res chain seq x y z
N GLY A 1 3.81 30.72 13.70
CA GLY A 1 2.91 31.09 14.79
C GLY A 1 1.99 30.00 15.30
N ALA A 2 1.39 29.18 14.44
CA ALA A 2 0.46 28.12 14.85
C ALA A 2 1.15 26.98 15.63
N TYR A 3 2.42 26.73 15.38
CA TYR A 3 3.19 25.69 16.08
C TYR A 3 3.55 26.08 17.52
N ALA A 4 3.80 27.35 17.82
CA ALA A 4 4.14 27.81 19.16
C ALA A 4 2.95 27.69 20.14
N SER A 5 1.73 27.94 19.67
CA SER A 5 0.52 27.77 20.49
C SER A 5 0.16 26.29 20.72
N PHE A 6 0.62 25.42 19.82
CA PHE A 6 0.50 23.98 19.97
C PHE A 6 1.49 23.43 21.04
N GLY A 7 2.69 24.00 21.14
CA GLY A 7 3.71 23.62 22.11
C GLY A 7 3.23 23.81 23.56
N ASN A 8 2.65 24.95 23.84
CA ASN A 8 2.17 25.26 25.20
C ASN A 8 0.96 24.41 25.63
N ARG A 9 0.15 23.94 24.67
CA ARG A 9 -0.96 23.03 24.99
C ARG A 9 -0.54 21.57 25.04
N ARG A 10 0.60 21.23 24.39
CA ARG A 10 1.18 19.88 24.52
C ARG A 10 1.84 19.66 25.88
N ALA A 11 2.35 20.70 26.49
CA ALA A 11 2.92 20.61 27.86
C ALA A 11 1.89 20.20 28.92
N ALA A 12 0.60 20.45 28.68
CA ALA A 12 -0.48 19.99 29.53
C ALA A 12 -0.87 18.52 29.29
N ILE A 13 -0.34 17.90 28.22
CA ILE A 13 -0.58 16.49 27.87
C ILE A 13 0.73 15.76 28.05
N THR A 14 1.00 15.35 29.29
CA THR A 14 2.10 14.43 29.60
C THR A 14 1.90 13.12 28.83
N TYR A 15 2.85 12.76 28.00
CA TYR A 15 2.84 11.50 27.28
C TYR A 15 3.61 10.44 28.10
N PRO A 16 3.06 9.26 28.29
CA PRO A 16 1.72 8.84 27.96
C PRO A 16 0.72 9.38 28.99
N PRO A 17 -0.27 10.18 28.58
CA PRO A 17 -1.33 10.53 29.50
C PRO A 17 -2.01 9.24 29.92
N GLN A 18 -2.38 9.12 31.17
CA GLN A 18 -3.23 8.03 31.60
C GLN A 18 -4.42 7.97 30.65
N MET A 19 -4.58 6.83 29.97
CA MET A 19 -5.61 6.68 28.94
C MET A 19 -6.97 6.93 29.58
N PRO A 20 -7.73 7.90 29.10
CA PRO A 20 -9.04 8.21 29.64
C PRO A 20 -9.96 7.00 29.48
N LYS A 21 -10.84 6.80 30.46
CA LYS A 21 -11.76 5.64 30.50
C LYS A 21 -12.73 5.62 29.31
N SER A 22 -12.98 6.78 28.68
CA SER A 22 -13.81 6.90 27.49
C SER A 22 -13.20 7.85 26.47
N LEU A 23 -13.61 7.70 25.20
CA LEU A 23 -13.23 8.60 24.11
C LEU A 23 -13.65 10.05 24.42
N ARG A 24 -14.79 10.21 25.06
CA ARG A 24 -15.35 11.52 25.44
C ARG A 24 -14.47 12.23 26.46
N ASP A 25 -13.93 11.49 27.45
CA ASP A 25 -13.06 12.05 28.48
C ASP A 25 -11.69 12.45 27.89
N TRP A 26 -11.22 11.72 26.90
CA TRP A 26 -10.03 12.07 26.15
C TRP A 26 -10.18 13.38 25.37
N PHE A 27 -11.36 13.66 24.84
CA PHE A 27 -11.62 14.89 24.09
C PHE A 27 -11.94 16.11 24.94
N LYS A 28 -12.25 15.97 26.24
CA LYS A 28 -12.52 17.09 27.13
C LYS A 28 -11.44 18.17 27.15
N PRO A 29 -10.14 17.82 27.27
CA PRO A 29 -9.06 18.82 27.22
C PRO A 29 -8.90 19.47 25.85
N PHE A 30 -9.46 18.88 24.79
CA PHE A 30 -9.32 19.30 23.40
C PHE A 30 -10.54 20.02 22.83
N GLN A 31 -11.47 20.46 23.68
CA GLN A 31 -12.72 21.14 23.22
C GLN A 31 -12.42 22.38 22.37
N LYS A 32 -11.25 23.00 22.51
CA LYS A 32 -10.80 24.16 21.72
C LYS A 32 -9.84 23.78 20.56
N THR A 33 -9.58 22.48 20.33
CA THR A 33 -8.66 22.05 19.27
C THR A 33 -9.32 22.11 17.90
N SER A 34 -8.48 22.29 16.89
CA SER A 34 -8.94 22.36 15.50
C SER A 34 -9.68 21.09 15.09
N HIS A 35 -10.64 21.24 14.19
CA HIS A 35 -11.41 20.13 13.62
C HIS A 35 -10.49 19.05 13.02
N ILE A 36 -9.38 19.45 12.40
CA ILE A 36 -8.39 18.56 11.80
C ILE A 36 -7.74 17.64 12.85
N TYR A 37 -7.39 18.17 14.03
CA TYR A 37 -6.78 17.35 15.08
C TYR A 37 -7.76 16.34 15.68
N ARG A 38 -9.04 16.70 15.81
CA ARG A 38 -10.10 15.77 16.23
C ARG A 38 -10.32 14.66 15.21
N LEU A 39 -10.30 15.01 13.94
CA LEU A 39 -10.39 14.05 12.84
C LEU A 39 -9.19 13.08 12.84
N TYR A 40 -7.98 13.60 13.01
CA TYR A 40 -6.77 12.78 13.14
C TYR A 40 -6.89 11.77 14.30
N LEU A 41 -7.29 12.22 15.49
CA LEU A 41 -7.49 11.33 16.62
C LEU A 41 -8.58 10.28 16.36
N HIS A 42 -9.66 10.68 15.70
CA HIS A 42 -10.72 9.76 15.29
C HIS A 42 -10.18 8.63 14.42
N TYR A 43 -9.37 8.95 13.41
CA TYR A 43 -8.72 7.95 12.57
C TYR A 43 -7.70 7.10 13.34
N CYS A 44 -6.92 7.68 14.23
CA CYS A 44 -6.02 6.90 15.09
C CYS A 44 -6.76 5.85 15.93
N TYR A 45 -7.97 6.15 16.40
CA TYR A 45 -8.82 5.19 17.09
C TYR A 45 -9.44 4.15 16.15
N LEU A 46 -9.84 4.56 14.96
CA LEU A 46 -10.38 3.64 13.94
C LEU A 46 -9.32 2.65 13.48
N LEU A 47 -8.10 3.11 13.28
CA LEU A 47 -6.97 2.30 12.82
C LEU A 47 -6.34 1.45 13.94
N GLY A 48 -6.80 1.61 15.19
CA GLY A 48 -6.25 0.84 16.31
C GLY A 48 -4.86 1.30 16.77
N VAL A 49 -4.35 2.43 16.24
CA VAL A 49 -3.09 3.05 16.68
C VAL A 49 -3.18 3.50 18.13
N LEU A 50 -4.37 3.96 18.55
CA LEU A 50 -4.68 4.26 19.95
C LEU A 50 -5.54 3.14 20.52
N PRO A 51 -5.09 2.46 21.59
CA PRO A 51 -5.83 1.35 22.16
C PRO A 51 -7.14 1.83 22.79
N LYS A 52 -8.24 1.20 22.44
CA LYS A 52 -9.55 1.39 23.07
C LYS A 52 -9.67 0.43 24.25
N LYS A 53 -9.90 0.95 25.43
CA LYS A 53 -10.14 0.11 26.64
C LYS A 53 -11.53 -0.53 26.66
N THR A 54 -12.45 -0.16 25.80
CA THR A 54 -13.83 -0.66 25.84
C THR A 54 -14.28 -1.17 24.48
N THR A 55 -14.85 -2.36 24.52
CA THR A 55 -15.57 -3.08 23.46
C THR A 55 -14.99 -2.92 22.04
N TYR A 56 -14.34 -4.00 21.61
CA TYR A 56 -13.98 -4.20 20.22
C TYR A 56 -15.17 -3.87 19.32
N ARG A 57 -15.11 -2.73 18.64
CA ARG A 57 -15.99 -2.48 17.51
C ARG A 57 -15.31 -3.06 16.28
N PRO A 58 -15.87 -4.09 15.67
CA PRO A 58 -15.30 -4.62 14.45
C PRO A 58 -15.20 -3.49 13.42
N THR A 59 -14.04 -3.36 12.83
CA THR A 59 -13.82 -2.44 11.71
C THR A 59 -14.86 -2.75 10.63
N SER A 60 -15.51 -1.72 10.08
CA SER A 60 -16.44 -1.92 8.96
C SER A 60 -15.80 -2.79 7.88
N PRO A 61 -16.51 -3.74 7.27
CA PRO A 61 -15.98 -4.56 6.18
C PRO A 61 -15.36 -3.70 5.07
N TYR A 62 -15.99 -2.58 4.71
CA TYR A 62 -15.47 -1.64 3.72
C TYR A 62 -14.12 -1.03 4.12
N LEU A 63 -13.98 -0.63 5.39
CA LEU A 63 -12.71 -0.08 5.88
C LEU A 63 -11.59 -1.14 5.91
N LYS A 64 -11.93 -2.41 6.17
CA LYS A 64 -10.95 -3.51 6.10
C LYS A 64 -10.45 -3.73 4.68
N GLU A 65 -11.32 -3.64 3.70
CA GLU A 65 -10.93 -3.76 2.29
C GLU A 65 -10.03 -2.60 1.86
N ASP A 66 -10.36 -1.39 2.26
CA ASP A 66 -9.55 -0.21 1.93
C ASP A 66 -8.19 -0.23 2.64
N LEU A 67 -8.13 -0.69 3.88
CA LEU A 67 -6.87 -0.91 4.59
C LEU A 67 -6.01 -1.97 3.87
N LYS A 68 -6.61 -3.07 3.45
CA LYS A 68 -5.91 -4.11 2.69
C LYS A 68 -5.35 -3.57 1.37
N LYS A 69 -6.14 -2.79 0.63
CA LYS A 69 -5.68 -2.13 -0.60
C LYS A 69 -4.54 -1.15 -0.33
N LEU A 70 -4.60 -0.42 0.78
CA LEU A 70 -3.55 0.51 1.20
C LEU A 70 -2.26 -0.23 1.58
N GLU A 71 -2.36 -1.36 2.29
CA GLU A 71 -1.22 -2.22 2.60
C GLU A 71 -0.57 -2.76 1.33
N GLU A 72 -1.36 -3.30 0.42
CA GLU A 72 -0.89 -3.79 -0.88
C GLU A 72 -0.18 -2.67 -1.69
N LEU A 73 -0.75 -1.47 -1.71
CA LEU A 73 -0.14 -0.31 -2.36
C LEU A 73 1.19 0.07 -1.71
N SER A 74 1.22 0.09 -0.38
CA SER A 74 2.42 0.40 0.40
C SER A 74 3.55 -0.61 0.14
N GLU A 75 3.23 -1.90 0.04
CA GLU A 75 4.19 -2.95 -0.31
C GLU A 75 4.72 -2.78 -1.74
N GLN A 76 3.85 -2.45 -2.70
CA GLN A 76 4.24 -2.18 -4.08
C GLN A 76 5.19 -0.98 -4.20
N VAL A 77 4.88 0.13 -3.52
CA VAL A 77 5.74 1.33 -3.52
C VAL A 77 7.10 1.03 -2.88
N ARG A 78 7.12 0.30 -1.77
CA ARG A 78 8.38 -0.13 -1.13
C ARG A 78 9.20 -1.03 -2.05
N TYR A 79 8.54 -1.92 -2.77
CA TYR A 79 9.20 -2.81 -3.73
C TYR A 79 9.83 -2.01 -4.86
N MET A 80 9.09 -1.10 -5.50
CA MET A 80 9.60 -0.24 -6.57
C MET A 80 10.80 0.59 -6.10
N SER A 81 10.67 1.24 -4.94
CA SER A 81 11.76 2.04 -4.36
C SER A 81 13.01 1.21 -4.04
N LYS A 82 12.83 -0.02 -3.54
CA LYS A 82 13.95 -0.91 -3.20
C LYS A 82 14.74 -1.36 -4.41
N TYR A 83 14.07 -1.60 -5.53
CA TYR A 83 14.68 -2.13 -6.74
C TYR A 83 14.91 -1.07 -7.83
N GLY A 84 14.61 0.20 -7.54
CA GLY A 84 14.80 1.31 -8.47
C GLY A 84 13.96 1.18 -9.74
N ILE A 85 12.73 0.67 -9.63
CA ILE A 85 11.83 0.47 -10.74
C ILE A 85 11.08 1.77 -11.00
N GLU A 86 11.37 2.43 -12.11
CA GLU A 86 10.74 3.70 -12.52
C GLU A 86 9.93 3.55 -13.81
N THR A 87 10.33 2.62 -14.67
CA THR A 87 9.70 2.40 -15.97
C THR A 87 9.11 0.99 -16.10
N PHE A 88 8.28 0.78 -17.12
CA PHE A 88 7.79 -0.56 -17.47
C PHE A 88 8.93 -1.49 -17.91
N ASP A 89 9.94 -0.94 -18.59
CA ASP A 89 11.09 -1.72 -19.02
C ASP A 89 11.88 -2.25 -17.82
N ASP A 90 12.07 -1.43 -16.77
CA ASP A 90 12.69 -1.87 -15.51
C ASP A 90 11.86 -2.97 -14.84
N LEU A 91 10.52 -2.82 -14.88
CA LEU A 91 9.61 -3.79 -14.30
C LEU A 91 9.68 -5.15 -15.00
N TYR A 92 9.78 -5.15 -16.33
CA TYR A 92 9.93 -6.36 -17.12
C TYR A 92 11.32 -6.99 -16.94
N ALA A 93 12.37 -6.20 -16.92
CA ALA A 93 13.73 -6.68 -16.65
C ALA A 93 13.83 -7.32 -15.25
N ASP A 94 13.20 -6.72 -14.22
CA ASP A 94 13.14 -7.31 -12.89
C ASP A 94 12.34 -8.62 -12.89
N ARG A 95 11.25 -8.71 -13.64
CA ARG A 95 10.45 -9.93 -13.79
C ARG A 95 11.27 -11.07 -14.40
N ASP A 96 12.00 -10.79 -15.48
CA ASP A 96 12.84 -11.78 -16.16
C ASP A 96 13.97 -12.28 -15.24
N ARG A 97 14.57 -11.37 -14.47
CA ARG A 97 15.56 -11.71 -13.45
C ARG A 97 14.96 -12.66 -12.40
N LEU A 98 13.81 -12.30 -11.83
CA LEU A 98 13.15 -13.12 -10.80
C LEU A 98 12.74 -14.50 -11.34
N GLN A 99 12.23 -14.55 -12.58
CA GLN A 99 11.87 -15.80 -13.23
C GLN A 99 13.11 -16.69 -13.43
N GLY A 100 14.20 -16.13 -13.94
CA GLY A 100 15.45 -16.86 -14.14
C GLY A 100 16.07 -17.39 -12.84
N GLU A 101 15.99 -16.60 -11.75
CA GLU A 101 16.43 -17.05 -10.41
C GLU A 101 15.53 -18.19 -9.89
N MET A 102 14.22 -18.05 -10.06
CA MET A 102 13.26 -19.05 -9.64
C MET A 102 13.47 -20.39 -10.38
N ASP A 103 13.70 -20.34 -11.69
CA ASP A 103 13.92 -21.55 -12.48
C ASP A 103 15.20 -22.29 -12.07
N LYS A 104 16.27 -21.55 -11.77
CA LYS A 104 17.52 -22.11 -11.21
C LYS A 104 17.28 -22.82 -9.87
N LEU A 105 16.53 -22.19 -8.97
CA LEU A 105 16.21 -22.77 -7.66
C LEU A 105 15.26 -23.97 -7.77
N ILE A 106 14.32 -23.96 -8.70
CA ILE A 106 13.44 -25.10 -8.96
C ILE A 106 14.26 -26.29 -9.48
N ALA A 107 15.17 -26.06 -10.43
CA ALA A 107 16.07 -27.08 -10.93
C ALA A 107 16.97 -27.65 -9.83
N TYR A 108 17.51 -26.76 -8.98
CA TYR A 108 18.33 -27.18 -7.83
C TYR A 108 17.52 -27.98 -6.81
N ARG A 109 16.32 -27.55 -6.47
CA ARG A 109 15.40 -28.31 -5.59
C ARG A 109 15.09 -29.70 -6.13
N THR A 110 14.94 -29.83 -7.44
CA THR A 110 14.72 -31.13 -8.09
C THR A 110 15.94 -32.04 -7.96
N LYS A 111 17.15 -31.48 -8.14
CA LYS A 111 18.42 -32.21 -7.91
C LYS A 111 18.55 -32.68 -6.45
N LEU A 112 18.20 -31.79 -5.48
CA LEU A 112 18.20 -32.17 -4.06
C LEU A 112 17.22 -33.29 -3.77
N GLN A 113 16.03 -33.24 -4.35
CA GLN A 113 15.02 -34.30 -4.20
C GLN A 113 15.52 -35.65 -4.70
N ASN A 114 16.24 -35.66 -5.82
CA ASN A 114 16.82 -36.87 -6.37
C ASN A 114 18.00 -37.40 -5.52
N LYS A 115 18.79 -36.49 -4.93
CA LYS A 115 19.83 -36.84 -3.97
C LYS A 115 19.25 -37.47 -2.70
N ILE A 116 18.20 -36.89 -2.14
CA ILE A 116 17.51 -37.39 -0.94
C ILE A 116 17.02 -38.82 -1.14
N ARG A 117 16.54 -39.19 -2.34
CA ARG A 117 16.10 -40.55 -2.64
C ARG A 117 17.21 -41.58 -2.53
N ARG A 118 18.45 -41.20 -2.83
CA ARG A 118 19.61 -42.08 -2.92
C ARG A 118 20.54 -42.03 -1.70
N ALA A 119 20.35 -41.03 -0.81
CA ALA A 119 21.21 -40.75 0.32
C ALA A 119 20.99 -41.71 1.50
N SER A 120 22.00 -41.84 2.34
CA SER A 120 21.94 -42.54 3.62
C SER A 120 21.00 -41.86 4.62
N PRO A 121 20.51 -42.55 5.68
CA PRO A 121 19.62 -41.95 6.66
C PRO A 121 20.17 -40.68 7.33
N ALA A 122 21.46 -40.63 7.62
CA ALA A 122 22.12 -39.49 8.25
C ALA A 122 22.23 -38.28 7.33
N GLU A 123 22.52 -38.49 6.04
CA GLU A 123 22.62 -37.44 5.04
C GLU A 123 21.23 -36.89 4.61
N LYS A 124 20.19 -37.70 4.76
CA LYS A 124 18.82 -37.26 4.42
C LYS A 124 18.34 -36.05 5.23
N GLU A 125 18.72 -35.95 6.47
CA GLU A 125 18.34 -34.85 7.34
C GLU A 125 18.91 -33.50 6.83
N THR A 126 20.21 -33.47 6.60
CA THR A 126 20.89 -32.26 6.09
C THR A 126 20.38 -31.81 4.72
N LEU A 127 20.15 -32.78 3.80
CA LEU A 127 19.59 -32.49 2.49
C LEU A 127 18.12 -32.01 2.54
N ARG A 128 17.34 -32.46 3.53
CA ARG A 128 15.98 -31.97 3.77
C ARG A 128 15.97 -30.53 4.27
N GLU A 129 16.86 -30.17 5.19
CA GLU A 129 17.02 -28.79 5.65
C GLU A 129 17.42 -27.86 4.49
N GLU A 130 18.37 -28.29 3.68
CA GLU A 130 18.80 -27.54 2.50
C GLU A 130 17.62 -27.35 1.51
N LYS A 131 16.86 -28.40 1.25
CA LYS A 131 15.66 -28.33 0.40
C LYS A 131 14.60 -27.39 1.01
N ALA A 132 14.44 -27.36 2.33
CA ALA A 132 13.52 -26.45 3.01
C ALA A 132 13.93 -24.98 2.79
N LYS A 133 15.23 -24.66 2.95
CA LYS A 133 15.78 -23.31 2.67
C LYS A 133 15.54 -22.89 1.23
N VAL A 134 15.80 -23.76 0.28
CA VAL A 134 15.55 -23.49 -1.16
C VAL A 134 14.06 -23.27 -1.43
N THR A 135 13.20 -24.03 -0.78
CA THR A 135 11.74 -23.87 -0.92
C THR A 135 11.27 -22.53 -0.36
N GLU A 136 11.83 -22.06 0.73
CA GLU A 136 11.55 -20.75 1.30
C GLU A 136 12.00 -19.62 0.36
N GLN A 137 13.17 -19.73 -0.24
CA GLN A 137 13.66 -18.79 -1.26
C GLN A 137 12.71 -18.74 -2.46
N ILE A 138 12.28 -19.88 -3.00
CA ILE A 138 11.30 -19.95 -4.09
C ILE A 138 9.98 -19.25 -3.69
N THR A 139 9.54 -19.45 -2.45
CA THR A 139 8.31 -18.80 -1.94
C THR A 139 8.46 -17.28 -1.88
N THR A 140 9.64 -16.80 -1.48
CA THR A 140 9.96 -15.37 -1.45
C THR A 140 9.97 -14.77 -2.85
N LEU A 141 10.61 -15.43 -3.83
CA LEU A 141 10.62 -14.99 -5.23
C LEU A 141 9.21 -14.97 -5.83
N ARG A 142 8.37 -15.95 -5.52
CA ARG A 142 6.97 -15.97 -5.95
C ARG A 142 6.17 -14.78 -5.41
N LYS A 143 6.41 -14.38 -4.14
CA LYS A 143 5.78 -13.19 -3.56
C LYS A 143 6.23 -11.92 -4.30
N GLN A 144 7.52 -11.80 -4.61
CA GLN A 144 8.06 -10.68 -5.37
C GLN A 144 7.48 -10.63 -6.80
N LEU A 145 7.39 -11.75 -7.47
CA LEU A 145 6.78 -11.87 -8.79
C LEU A 145 5.31 -11.44 -8.77
N LYS A 146 4.57 -11.85 -7.75
CA LYS A 146 3.17 -11.42 -7.56
C LYS A 146 3.06 -9.91 -7.34
N LEU A 147 3.97 -9.30 -6.58
CA LEU A 147 4.01 -7.84 -6.41
C LEU A 147 4.31 -7.14 -7.74
N ASN A 148 5.30 -7.62 -8.48
CA ASN A 148 5.65 -7.07 -9.80
C ASN A 148 4.45 -7.11 -10.76
N MET A 149 3.75 -8.23 -10.87
CA MET A 149 2.52 -8.34 -11.69
C MET A 149 1.41 -7.41 -11.21
N GLY A 150 1.24 -7.27 -9.89
CA GLY A 150 0.25 -6.35 -9.31
C GLY A 150 0.55 -4.88 -9.58
N ILE A 151 1.84 -4.50 -9.67
CA ILE A 151 2.27 -3.15 -10.06
C ILE A 151 1.87 -2.87 -11.51
N GLU A 152 2.16 -3.80 -12.43
CA GLU A 152 1.79 -3.68 -13.84
C GLU A 152 0.28 -3.49 -14.01
N GLU A 153 -0.51 -4.39 -13.46
CA GLU A 153 -1.98 -4.34 -13.55
C GLU A 153 -2.54 -3.01 -13.03
N ARG A 154 -2.00 -2.53 -11.92
CA ARG A 154 -2.42 -1.25 -11.34
C ARG A 154 -1.99 -0.06 -12.18
N SER A 155 -0.77 -0.07 -12.72
CA SER A 155 -0.25 1.00 -13.55
C SER A 155 -1.07 1.16 -14.83
N ILE A 156 -1.43 0.06 -15.47
CA ILE A 156 -2.31 0.06 -16.65
C ILE A 156 -3.68 0.67 -16.29
N LYS A 157 -4.30 0.24 -15.20
CA LYS A 157 -5.59 0.78 -14.75
C LYS A 157 -5.54 2.29 -14.42
N ILE A 158 -4.42 2.76 -13.87
CA ILE A 158 -4.21 4.19 -13.59
C ILE A 158 -4.09 4.94 -14.91
N GLN A 159 -3.31 4.44 -15.84
CA GLN A 159 -3.13 5.05 -17.15
C GLN A 159 -4.46 5.17 -17.91
N GLU A 160 -5.23 4.09 -18.00
CA GLU A 160 -6.56 4.09 -18.62
C GLU A 160 -7.50 5.15 -18.01
N LYS A 161 -7.52 5.25 -16.68
CA LYS A 161 -8.32 6.27 -15.98
C LYS A 161 -7.83 7.68 -16.26
N THR A 162 -6.53 7.88 -16.32
CA THR A 162 -5.91 9.17 -16.62
C THR A 162 -6.26 9.59 -18.04
N ASP A 163 -6.17 8.69 -19.00
CA ASP A 163 -6.52 8.95 -20.39
C ASP A 163 -8.01 9.31 -20.56
N MET A 164 -8.89 8.60 -19.83
CA MET A 164 -10.32 8.93 -19.78
C MET A 164 -10.59 10.32 -19.20
N LEU A 165 -9.86 10.71 -18.13
CA LEU A 165 -9.99 12.05 -17.55
C LEU A 165 -9.55 13.13 -18.53
N TYR A 166 -8.41 12.97 -19.18
CA TYR A 166 -7.95 13.92 -20.20
C TYR A 166 -8.91 14.02 -21.39
N ALA A 167 -9.44 12.90 -21.86
CA ALA A 167 -10.45 12.91 -22.93
C ALA A 167 -11.71 13.67 -22.52
N ASN A 168 -12.17 13.51 -21.28
CA ASN A 168 -13.34 14.22 -20.76
C ASN A 168 -13.07 15.72 -20.58
N GLU A 169 -11.89 16.09 -20.08
CA GLU A 169 -11.48 17.50 -20.00
C GLU A 169 -11.40 18.17 -21.37
N TYR A 170 -10.86 17.46 -22.36
CA TYR A 170 -10.78 17.96 -23.72
C TYR A 170 -12.18 18.23 -24.29
N ARG A 171 -13.11 17.26 -24.16
CA ARG A 171 -14.52 17.42 -24.58
C ARG A 171 -15.19 18.59 -23.89
N ALA A 172 -15.00 18.76 -22.58
CA ALA A 172 -15.57 19.87 -21.83
C ALA A 172 -15.03 21.23 -22.32
N LYS A 173 -13.73 21.31 -22.61
CA LYS A 173 -13.11 22.52 -23.20
C LYS A 173 -13.69 22.85 -24.59
N GLU A 174 -13.86 21.85 -25.45
CA GLU A 174 -14.48 22.03 -26.77
C GLU A 174 -15.93 22.53 -26.66
N GLU A 175 -16.73 21.96 -25.76
CA GLU A 175 -18.11 22.42 -25.55
C GLU A 175 -18.18 23.87 -25.09
N ILE A 176 -17.28 24.27 -24.19
CA ILE A 176 -17.19 25.66 -23.71
C ILE A 176 -16.83 26.58 -24.88
N GLN A 177 -15.91 26.19 -25.74
CA GLN A 177 -15.53 26.98 -26.91
C GLN A 177 -16.69 27.11 -27.90
N ARG A 178 -17.37 26.00 -28.21
CA ARG A 178 -18.57 26.01 -29.08
C ARG A 178 -19.67 26.95 -28.54
N LYS A 179 -19.96 26.88 -27.25
CA LYS A 179 -20.93 27.76 -26.60
C LYS A 179 -20.52 29.25 -26.66
N LYS A 180 -19.23 29.54 -26.49
CA LYS A 180 -18.70 30.91 -26.64
C LYS A 180 -18.80 31.42 -28.07
N SER A 181 -18.50 30.61 -29.05
CA SER A 181 -18.64 30.98 -30.51
C SER A 181 -20.10 31.25 -30.85
N GLN A 182 -21.02 30.37 -30.42
CA GLN A 182 -22.46 30.56 -30.67
C GLN A 182 -23.03 31.81 -29.99
N ARG A 183 -22.53 32.19 -28.81
CA ARG A 183 -22.93 33.46 -28.19
C ARG A 183 -22.44 34.66 -28.98
N LYS A 184 -21.17 34.67 -29.42
CA LYS A 184 -20.62 35.74 -30.25
C LYS A 184 -21.38 35.91 -31.55
N GLU A 185 -21.81 34.84 -32.22
CA GLU A 185 -22.62 34.88 -33.43
C GLU A 185 -24.03 35.43 -33.20
N ARG A 186 -24.62 35.17 -32.01
CA ARG A 186 -25.94 35.75 -31.62
C ARG A 186 -25.84 37.23 -31.33
N ASP A 187 -24.78 37.64 -30.64
CA ASP A 187 -24.53 39.03 -30.25
C ASP A 187 -24.12 39.91 -31.44
N ALA A 188 -23.67 39.29 -32.54
CA ALA A 188 -23.30 39.98 -33.78
C ALA A 188 -24.44 40.15 -34.81
N ARG A 189 -25.62 39.59 -34.51
CA ARG A 189 -26.86 39.76 -35.30
C ARG A 189 -27.79 40.79 -34.70
#